data_0953234ebf70f013b73db7f86609eb75
#
_entry.id   0953234ebf70f013b73db7f86609eb75
#
_cell.length_a   1.000
_cell.length_b   1.000
_cell.length_c   1.000
_cell.angle_alpha   90.00
_cell.angle_beta   90.00
_cell.angle_gamma   90.00
#
_symmetry.space_group_name_H-M   'P 1'
#
loop_
_entity.id
_entity.type
_entity.pdbx_description
1 polymer ?
#
loop_
_entity_poly.entity_id
_entity_poly.type
_entity_poly.pdbx_seq_one_letter_code
_entity_poly.pdbx_strand_id
1 'polypeptide(L)'
;MKTKSQIEQEAQDTYHRFVAMRDKVDVGECGWDVMADFFTEDAVYIDPAWGRQETREGIRQFFQVSWAGLPAHGWSTPERWTMVDGHRLVSHWDQVLGDKPDGGQWIVPGLSILYYAGDGLFCYSHDYLNMTYIGETMKAMGWTPPPGFNMPPRKPNWATDLPLAWRGLPDAFSKQGS
;
A
#
# COMPACT_ATOMS: atom_id res chain seq x y z
N MET A 1 -7.15 -4.92 -28.46
CA MET A 1 -7.64 -4.41 -27.16
C MET A 1 -7.84 -5.62 -26.25
N LYS A 2 -7.34 -5.59 -25.02
CA LYS A 2 -7.52 -6.70 -24.07
C LYS A 2 -8.97 -6.77 -23.61
N THR A 3 -9.47 -7.97 -23.35
CA THR A 3 -10.79 -8.16 -22.71
C THR A 3 -10.73 -7.80 -21.23
N LYS A 4 -11.89 -7.56 -20.59
CA LYS A 4 -11.98 -7.32 -19.15
C LYS A 4 -11.31 -8.45 -18.36
N SER A 5 -11.60 -9.70 -18.68
CA SER A 5 -11.02 -10.87 -18.00
C SER A 5 -9.49 -10.96 -18.15
N GLN A 6 -8.94 -10.55 -19.30
CA GLN A 6 -7.48 -10.50 -19.47
C GLN A 6 -6.84 -9.41 -18.61
N ILE A 7 -7.50 -8.25 -18.48
CA ILE A 7 -7.03 -7.17 -17.62
C ILE A 7 -7.08 -7.59 -16.14
N GLU A 8 -8.17 -8.22 -15.71
CA GLU A 8 -8.32 -8.73 -14.35
C GLU A 8 -7.25 -9.76 -13.99
N GLN A 9 -6.97 -10.70 -14.91
CA GLN A 9 -5.92 -11.71 -14.70
C GLN A 9 -4.54 -11.04 -14.59
N GLU A 10 -4.21 -10.11 -15.47
CA GLU A 10 -2.93 -9.38 -15.42
C GLU A 10 -2.80 -8.54 -14.13
N ALA A 11 -3.88 -7.87 -13.70
CA ALA A 11 -3.90 -7.11 -12.45
C ALA A 11 -3.66 -8.02 -11.24
N GLN A 12 -4.33 -9.17 -11.21
CA GLN A 12 -4.16 -10.17 -10.15
C GLN A 12 -2.74 -10.75 -10.14
N ASP A 13 -2.20 -11.13 -11.30
CA ASP A 13 -0.83 -11.68 -11.41
C ASP A 13 0.21 -10.62 -11.00
N THR A 14 -0.03 -9.35 -11.35
CA THR A 14 0.83 -8.24 -10.91
C THR A 14 0.78 -8.08 -9.41
N TYR A 15 -0.41 -8.16 -8.82
CA TYR A 15 -0.57 -8.03 -7.39
C TYR A 15 0.05 -9.22 -6.63
N HIS A 16 -0.05 -10.44 -7.14
CA HIS A 16 0.64 -11.59 -6.54
C HIS A 16 2.17 -11.39 -6.52
N ARG A 17 2.75 -10.81 -7.58
CA ARG A 17 4.19 -10.47 -7.59
C ARG A 17 4.51 -9.35 -6.60
N PHE A 18 3.62 -8.36 -6.46
CA PHE A 18 3.74 -7.30 -5.48
C PHE A 18 3.75 -7.88 -4.06
N VAL A 19 2.81 -8.77 -3.71
CA VAL A 19 2.76 -9.46 -2.42
C VAL A 19 4.02 -10.29 -2.19
N ALA A 20 4.43 -11.11 -3.16
CA ALA A 20 5.64 -11.93 -3.04
C ALA A 20 6.92 -11.10 -2.83
N MET A 21 6.98 -9.88 -3.38
CA MET A 21 8.08 -8.95 -3.11
C MET A 21 7.98 -8.35 -1.72
N ARG A 22 6.77 -7.97 -1.29
CA ARG A 22 6.51 -7.46 0.06
C ARG A 22 6.86 -8.48 1.14
N ASP A 23 6.57 -9.76 0.91
CA ASP A 23 6.96 -10.84 1.83
C ASP A 23 8.48 -10.89 2.03
N LYS A 24 9.27 -10.63 0.98
CA LYS A 24 10.73 -10.52 1.06
C LYS A 24 11.18 -9.30 1.85
N VAL A 25 10.48 -8.18 1.67
CA VAL A 25 10.73 -6.96 2.46
C VAL A 25 10.43 -7.22 3.93
N ASP A 26 9.31 -7.85 4.24
CA ASP A 26 8.87 -8.14 5.62
C ASP A 26 9.87 -9.04 6.38
N VAL A 27 10.59 -9.92 5.68
CA VAL A 27 11.66 -10.74 6.28
C VAL A 27 13.06 -10.13 6.13
N GLY A 28 13.17 -8.93 5.58
CA GLY A 28 14.43 -8.18 5.48
C GLY A 28 15.37 -8.63 4.34
N GLU A 29 14.91 -9.39 3.36
CA GLU A 29 15.69 -9.79 2.19
C GLU A 29 15.97 -8.62 1.24
N CYS A 30 15.10 -7.61 1.21
CA CYS A 30 15.27 -6.36 0.46
C CYS A 30 14.58 -5.18 1.19
N GLY A 31 14.87 -3.96 0.75
CA GLY A 31 14.27 -2.76 1.32
C GLY A 31 12.89 -2.45 0.75
N TRP A 32 12.10 -1.62 1.44
CA TRP A 32 10.79 -1.17 0.99
C TRP A 32 10.82 -0.38 -0.33
N ASP A 33 11.92 0.22 -0.68
CA ASP A 33 12.11 1.03 -1.90
C ASP A 33 11.88 0.24 -3.19
N VAL A 34 12.15 -1.08 -3.19
CA VAL A 34 11.89 -1.94 -4.37
C VAL A 34 10.40 -2.03 -4.70
N MET A 35 9.51 -1.79 -3.74
CA MET A 35 8.06 -1.80 -3.97
C MET A 35 7.61 -0.70 -4.92
N ALA A 36 8.38 0.39 -5.04
CA ALA A 36 8.10 1.47 -5.97
C ALA A 36 8.21 1.05 -7.44
N ASP A 37 8.93 -0.04 -7.75
CA ASP A 37 9.06 -0.57 -9.11
C ASP A 37 7.75 -1.12 -9.69
N PHE A 38 6.76 -1.37 -8.83
CA PHE A 38 5.42 -1.77 -9.24
C PHE A 38 4.52 -0.60 -9.65
N PHE A 39 5.00 0.63 -9.62
CA PHE A 39 4.22 1.83 -9.90
C PHE A 39 4.63 2.51 -11.21
N THR A 40 3.68 3.17 -11.88
CA THR A 40 3.97 4.02 -13.05
C THR A 40 4.77 5.25 -12.64
N GLU A 41 5.43 5.91 -13.62
CA GLU A 41 6.24 7.11 -13.36
C GLU A 41 5.44 8.24 -12.69
N ASP A 42 4.17 8.39 -13.05
CA ASP A 42 3.25 9.43 -12.56
C ASP A 42 2.32 8.92 -11.44
N ALA A 43 2.61 7.77 -10.85
CA ALA A 43 1.74 7.11 -9.87
C ALA A 43 1.48 7.98 -8.64
N VAL A 44 0.37 7.66 -7.99
CA VAL A 44 -0.02 8.22 -6.69
C VAL A 44 -0.14 7.09 -5.67
N TYR A 45 0.46 7.29 -4.52
CA TYR A 45 0.31 6.45 -3.34
C TYR A 45 -0.20 7.30 -2.17
N ILE A 46 -1.22 6.84 -1.45
CA ILE A 46 -1.78 7.55 -0.30
C ILE A 46 -1.69 6.65 0.93
N ASP A 47 -0.87 7.08 1.87
CA ASP A 47 -0.71 6.43 3.16
C ASP A 47 -1.67 7.03 4.19
N PRO A 48 -2.30 6.23 5.07
CA PRO A 48 -3.27 6.72 6.06
C PRO A 48 -2.67 7.64 7.13
N ALA A 49 -1.35 7.68 7.30
CA ALA A 49 -0.68 8.58 8.25
C ALA A 49 0.07 9.72 7.56
N TRP A 50 0.82 9.43 6.49
CA TRP A 50 1.66 10.41 5.80
C TRP A 50 0.95 11.13 4.65
N GLY A 51 -0.20 10.61 4.18
CA GLY A 51 -0.95 11.19 3.08
C GLY A 51 -0.35 10.85 1.71
N ARG A 52 -0.61 11.72 0.76
CA ARG A 52 -0.33 11.55 -0.67
C ARG A 52 1.15 11.70 -1.01
N GLN A 53 1.67 10.70 -1.70
CA GLN A 53 2.97 10.70 -2.37
C GLN A 53 2.74 10.67 -3.88
N GLU A 54 3.53 11.40 -4.64
CA GLU A 54 3.40 11.51 -6.10
C GLU A 54 4.68 11.08 -6.78
N THR A 55 4.55 10.50 -7.96
CA THR A 55 5.58 9.89 -8.80
C THR A 55 6.19 8.62 -8.19
N ARG A 56 6.65 7.72 -9.06
CA ARG A 56 7.38 6.51 -8.64
C ARG A 56 8.54 6.84 -7.70
N GLU A 57 9.30 7.87 -8.04
CA GLU A 57 10.47 8.25 -7.25
C GLU A 57 10.08 8.85 -5.89
N GLY A 58 9.01 9.66 -5.84
CA GLY A 58 8.47 10.16 -4.57
C GLY A 58 7.95 9.03 -3.66
N ILE A 59 7.31 8.01 -4.24
CA ILE A 59 6.87 6.79 -3.53
C ILE A 59 8.10 6.03 -3.01
N ARG A 60 9.14 5.87 -3.84
CA ARG A 60 10.41 5.22 -3.45
C ARG A 60 11.05 5.92 -2.25
N GLN A 61 11.19 7.22 -2.33
CA GLN A 61 11.76 8.02 -1.24
C GLN A 61 10.91 7.92 0.03
N PHE A 62 9.59 7.96 -0.09
CA PHE A 62 8.69 7.78 1.04
C PHE A 62 8.91 6.42 1.72
N PHE A 63 8.97 5.34 0.98
CA PHE A 63 9.23 4.01 1.52
C PHE A 63 10.60 3.92 2.21
N GLN A 64 11.63 4.51 1.64
CA GLN A 64 12.98 4.53 2.21
C GLN A 64 13.06 5.26 3.55
N VAL A 65 12.35 6.37 3.71
CA VAL A 65 12.47 7.20 4.91
C VAL A 65 11.41 6.90 5.97
N SER A 66 10.27 6.28 5.58
CA SER A 66 9.14 6.07 6.49
C SER A 66 8.96 4.60 6.90
N TRP A 67 9.27 3.67 6.01
CA TRP A 67 8.96 2.25 6.25
C TRP A 67 10.18 1.33 6.32
N ALA A 68 11.34 1.76 5.84
CA ALA A 68 12.53 0.92 5.73
C ALA A 68 12.96 0.25 7.04
N GLY A 69 12.75 0.90 8.19
CA GLY A 69 13.10 0.36 9.50
C GLY A 69 12.05 -0.54 10.16
N LEU A 70 10.83 -0.60 9.63
CA LEU A 70 9.70 -1.25 10.31
C LEU A 70 9.83 -2.78 10.40
N PRO A 71 10.32 -3.51 9.37
CA PRO A 71 10.51 -4.95 9.48
C PRO A 71 11.47 -5.36 10.60
N ALA A 72 12.53 -4.58 10.84
CA ALA A 72 13.47 -4.82 11.93
C ALA A 72 12.82 -4.73 13.34
N HIS A 73 11.65 -4.10 13.43
CA HIS A 73 10.84 -4.02 14.65
C HIS A 73 9.71 -5.05 14.69
N GLY A 74 9.71 -6.05 13.79
CA GLY A 74 8.73 -7.11 13.74
C GLY A 74 7.42 -6.72 13.03
N TRP A 75 7.42 -5.61 12.29
CA TRP A 75 6.26 -5.22 11.49
C TRP A 75 6.21 -6.00 10.19
N SER A 76 5.02 -6.43 9.82
CA SER A 76 4.77 -7.12 8.55
C SER A 76 3.34 -6.87 8.07
N THR A 77 3.09 -7.20 6.81
CA THR A 77 1.81 -6.88 6.15
C THR A 77 1.22 -8.08 5.39
N PRO A 78 0.99 -9.24 6.07
CA PRO A 78 0.46 -10.44 5.42
C PRO A 78 -0.91 -10.17 4.80
N GLU A 79 -1.07 -10.63 3.56
CA GLU A 79 -2.34 -10.55 2.85
C GLU A 79 -3.35 -11.57 3.35
N ARG A 80 -4.63 -11.20 3.35
CA ARG A 80 -5.76 -12.06 3.67
C ARG A 80 -6.53 -12.49 2.42
N TRP A 81 -6.91 -11.54 1.59
CA TRP A 81 -7.63 -11.79 0.34
C TRP A 81 -7.60 -10.57 -0.58
N THR A 82 -7.86 -10.79 -1.87
CA THR A 82 -7.97 -9.77 -2.90
C THR A 82 -9.25 -9.93 -3.69
N MET A 83 -9.76 -8.82 -4.23
CA MET A 83 -10.84 -8.77 -5.23
C MET A 83 -10.41 -7.89 -6.39
N VAL A 84 -10.72 -8.29 -7.62
CA VAL A 84 -10.39 -7.56 -8.84
C VAL A 84 -11.67 -7.32 -9.64
N ASP A 85 -11.84 -6.10 -10.17
CA ASP A 85 -12.89 -5.73 -11.10
C ASP A 85 -12.33 -4.79 -12.19
N GLY A 86 -12.02 -5.34 -13.33
CA GLY A 86 -11.32 -4.64 -14.41
C GLY A 86 -9.93 -4.19 -13.96
N HIS A 87 -9.69 -2.89 -13.99
CA HIS A 87 -8.44 -2.29 -13.53
C HIS A 87 -8.36 -2.06 -12.01
N ARG A 88 -9.44 -2.28 -11.28
CA ARG A 88 -9.52 -2.00 -9.84
C ARG A 88 -9.24 -3.25 -9.03
N LEU A 89 -8.44 -3.09 -8.00
CA LEU A 89 -8.11 -4.15 -7.07
C LEU A 89 -8.32 -3.64 -5.64
N VAL A 90 -8.96 -4.47 -4.82
CA VAL A 90 -9.05 -4.25 -3.37
C VAL A 90 -8.34 -5.41 -2.70
N SER A 91 -7.41 -5.09 -1.81
CA SER A 91 -6.73 -6.07 -0.96
C SER A 91 -7.07 -5.83 0.50
N HIS A 92 -7.36 -6.89 1.22
CA HIS A 92 -7.43 -6.92 2.68
C HIS A 92 -6.17 -7.57 3.23
N TRP A 93 -5.50 -6.90 4.14
CA TRP A 93 -4.25 -7.34 4.75
C TRP A 93 -4.23 -6.99 6.24
N ASP A 94 -3.33 -7.60 6.98
CA ASP A 94 -3.09 -7.27 8.38
C ASP A 94 -1.84 -6.41 8.52
N GLN A 95 -1.92 -5.30 9.25
CA GLN A 95 -0.75 -4.64 9.79
C GLN A 95 -0.36 -5.36 11.08
N VAL A 96 0.61 -6.23 11.02
CA VAL A 96 1.22 -6.84 12.21
C VAL A 96 2.22 -5.84 12.78
N LEU A 97 2.11 -5.54 14.07
CA LEU A 97 2.95 -4.58 14.78
C LEU A 97 3.94 -5.26 15.73
N GLY A 98 3.92 -6.59 15.80
CA GLY A 98 4.79 -7.40 16.65
C GLY A 98 4.03 -8.37 17.54
N ASP A 99 4.76 -9.10 18.36
CA ASP A 99 4.22 -10.14 19.24
C ASP A 99 3.72 -9.58 20.58
N LYS A 100 2.69 -10.19 21.13
CA LYS A 100 2.18 -9.91 22.48
C LYS A 100 2.93 -10.71 23.53
N PRO A 101 3.05 -10.18 24.76
CA PRO A 101 3.70 -10.91 25.87
C PRO A 101 3.04 -12.24 26.24
N ASP A 102 1.74 -12.40 25.96
CA ASP A 102 0.92 -13.57 26.27
C ASP A 102 0.87 -14.60 25.13
N GLY A 103 1.61 -14.38 24.06
CA GLY A 103 1.59 -15.17 22.84
C GLY A 103 0.45 -14.74 21.89
N GLY A 104 0.67 -14.42 20.71
CA GLY A 104 -0.23 -13.82 19.73
C GLY A 104 0.39 -12.57 19.19
N GLN A 105 -0.34 -11.83 18.34
CA GLN A 105 0.19 -10.66 17.66
C GLN A 105 -0.68 -9.43 17.87
N TRP A 106 -0.04 -8.28 17.83
CA TRP A 106 -0.72 -7.00 17.69
C TRP A 106 -1.05 -6.80 16.21
N ILE A 107 -2.33 -6.81 15.87
CA ILE A 107 -2.80 -6.76 14.48
C ILE A 107 -3.83 -5.66 14.33
N VAL A 108 -3.69 -4.86 13.27
CA VAL A 108 -4.69 -3.89 12.81
C VAL A 108 -5.05 -4.22 11.36
N PRO A 109 -6.32 -4.55 11.06
CA PRO A 109 -6.73 -4.81 9.68
C PRO A 109 -6.60 -3.58 8.80
N GLY A 110 -6.12 -3.77 7.59
CA GLY A 110 -5.98 -2.75 6.57
C GLY A 110 -6.63 -3.13 5.25
N LEU A 111 -6.94 -2.12 4.45
CA LEU A 111 -7.40 -2.28 3.07
C LEU A 111 -6.56 -1.39 2.17
N SER A 112 -6.22 -1.90 0.98
CA SER A 112 -5.66 -1.09 -0.10
C SER A 112 -6.59 -1.10 -1.29
N ILE A 113 -6.78 0.06 -1.92
CA ILE A 113 -7.42 0.18 -3.24
C ILE A 113 -6.33 0.50 -4.23
N LEU A 114 -6.12 -0.39 -5.22
CA LEU A 114 -5.11 -0.19 -6.25
C LEU A 114 -5.76 -0.10 -7.62
N TYR A 115 -5.09 0.61 -8.53
CA TYR A 115 -5.51 0.73 -9.92
C TYR A 115 -4.40 0.25 -10.85
N TYR A 116 -4.71 -0.81 -11.57
CA TYR A 116 -3.80 -1.42 -12.54
C TYR A 116 -3.73 -0.62 -13.83
N ALA A 117 -2.53 -0.21 -14.21
CA ALA A 117 -2.28 0.62 -15.38
C ALA A 117 -2.00 -0.19 -16.65
N GLY A 118 -1.74 -1.48 -16.53
CA GLY A 118 -1.17 -2.30 -17.59
C GLY A 118 0.32 -2.55 -17.37
N ASP A 119 0.87 -3.42 -18.19
CA ASP A 119 2.31 -3.71 -18.25
C ASP A 119 2.95 -4.08 -16.90
N GLY A 120 2.16 -4.66 -16.00
CA GLY A 120 2.63 -5.07 -14.68
C GLY A 120 2.81 -3.94 -13.68
N LEU A 121 2.12 -2.80 -13.87
CA LEU A 121 2.26 -1.61 -13.04
C LEU A 121 0.91 -1.13 -12.50
N PHE A 122 0.96 -0.49 -11.32
CA PHE A 122 -0.15 0.26 -10.73
C PHE A 122 0.08 1.76 -10.89
N CYS A 123 -0.98 2.52 -11.19
CA CYS A 123 -0.91 3.97 -11.25
C CYS A 123 -1.40 4.66 -9.97
N TYR A 124 -2.05 3.89 -9.09
CA TYR A 124 -2.64 4.42 -7.87
C TYR A 124 -2.68 3.34 -6.80
N SER A 125 -2.40 3.71 -5.57
CA SER A 125 -2.68 2.94 -4.37
C SER A 125 -3.15 3.86 -3.25
N HIS A 126 -4.17 3.43 -2.51
CA HIS A 126 -4.67 4.14 -1.35
C HIS A 126 -4.92 3.14 -0.21
N ASP A 127 -4.16 3.29 0.86
CA ASP A 127 -4.26 2.43 2.03
C ASP A 127 -5.20 3.03 3.06
N TYR A 128 -5.99 2.17 3.66
CA TYR A 128 -6.97 2.51 4.70
C TYR A 128 -6.68 1.69 5.96
N LEU A 129 -6.44 2.39 7.04
CA LEU A 129 -6.29 1.83 8.38
C LEU A 129 -7.15 2.61 9.37
N ASN A 130 -7.61 1.92 10.40
CA ASN A 130 -8.20 2.63 11.54
C ASN A 130 -7.08 3.27 12.38
N MET A 131 -6.77 4.53 12.09
CA MET A 131 -5.66 5.25 12.73
C MET A 131 -5.87 5.47 14.24
N THR A 132 -7.13 5.53 14.72
CA THR A 132 -7.42 5.56 16.16
C THR A 132 -6.99 4.25 16.79
N TYR A 133 -7.36 3.12 16.20
CA TYR A 133 -7.01 1.80 16.70
C TYR A 133 -5.49 1.54 16.63
N ILE A 134 -4.82 2.00 15.56
CA ILE A 134 -3.33 1.99 15.50
C ILE A 134 -2.72 2.73 16.68
N GLY A 135 -3.17 3.94 16.95
CA GLY A 135 -2.65 4.74 18.07
C GLY A 135 -2.88 4.10 19.44
N GLU A 136 -4.05 3.52 19.67
CA GLU A 136 -4.36 2.76 20.89
C GLU A 136 -3.49 1.51 21.04
N THR A 137 -3.29 0.77 19.94
CA THR A 137 -2.46 -0.43 19.91
C THR A 137 -0.99 -0.08 20.17
N MET A 138 -0.43 0.92 19.50
CA MET A 138 0.94 1.40 19.73
C MET A 138 1.16 1.82 21.17
N LYS A 139 0.18 2.53 21.77
CA LYS A 139 0.23 2.91 23.17
C LYS A 139 0.22 1.69 24.11
N ALA A 140 -0.63 0.70 23.83
CA ALA A 140 -0.70 -0.54 24.60
C ALA A 140 0.60 -1.37 24.51
N MET A 141 1.29 -1.33 23.36
CA MET A 141 2.59 -1.95 23.14
C MET A 141 3.75 -1.19 23.83
N GLY A 142 3.52 0.04 24.28
CA GLY A 142 4.61 0.93 24.72
C GLY A 142 5.55 1.32 23.57
N TRP A 143 5.08 1.25 22.32
CA TRP A 143 5.91 1.58 21.16
C TRP A 143 6.32 3.06 21.16
N THR A 144 7.58 3.30 20.88
CA THR A 144 8.13 4.64 20.68
C THR A 144 8.88 4.70 19.35
N PRO A 145 8.75 5.81 18.60
CA PRO A 145 9.47 5.93 17.33
C PRO A 145 10.99 5.77 17.54
N PRO A 146 11.67 4.97 16.71
CA PRO A 146 13.12 4.89 16.77
C PRO A 146 13.78 6.24 16.41
N PRO A 147 15.03 6.50 16.83
CA PRO A 147 15.75 7.71 16.44
C PRO A 147 15.79 7.87 14.92
N GLY A 148 15.44 9.06 14.43
CA GLY A 148 15.42 9.35 12.99
C GLY A 148 14.16 8.89 12.24
N PHE A 149 13.18 8.32 12.94
CA PHE A 149 11.91 7.93 12.31
C PHE A 149 11.22 9.16 11.70
N ASN A 150 10.82 9.02 10.44
CA ASN A 150 10.10 10.06 9.73
C ASN A 150 8.64 10.14 10.22
N MET A 151 8.38 11.02 11.16
CA MET A 151 7.03 11.19 11.72
C MET A 151 6.03 11.70 10.69
N PRO A 152 4.77 11.22 10.71
CA PRO A 152 3.74 11.76 9.86
C PRO A 152 3.58 13.27 10.02
N PRO A 153 3.35 14.02 8.93
CA PRO A 153 3.12 15.46 9.01
C PRO A 153 1.82 15.78 9.75
N ARG A 154 1.78 16.92 10.43
CA ARG A 154 0.56 17.34 11.16
C ARG A 154 -0.66 17.58 10.26
N LYS A 155 -0.42 17.90 8.99
CA LYS A 155 -1.44 18.16 7.97
C LYS A 155 -1.05 17.45 6.68
N PRO A 156 -1.30 16.15 6.57
CA PRO A 156 -1.03 15.40 5.35
C PRO A 156 -1.89 15.91 4.18
N ASN A 157 -1.41 15.72 2.97
CA ASN A 157 -2.23 15.91 1.79
C ASN A 157 -3.14 14.67 1.61
N TRP A 158 -4.44 14.85 1.73
CA TRP A 158 -5.44 13.79 1.59
C TRP A 158 -6.15 13.78 0.22
N ALA A 159 -5.64 14.51 -0.78
CA ALA A 159 -6.24 14.53 -2.10
C ALA A 159 -6.22 13.12 -2.72
N THR A 160 -7.39 12.65 -3.15
CA THR A 160 -7.60 11.30 -3.70
C THR A 160 -7.65 11.29 -5.22
N ASP A 161 -7.34 12.40 -5.86
CA ASP A 161 -7.33 12.50 -7.31
C ASP A 161 -6.33 11.50 -7.92
N LEU A 162 -6.78 10.87 -9.00
CA LEU A 162 -5.91 10.02 -9.81
C LEU A 162 -4.76 10.83 -10.44
N PRO A 163 -3.67 10.19 -10.84
CA PRO A 163 -2.66 10.80 -11.68
C PRO A 163 -3.29 11.45 -12.91
N LEU A 164 -2.74 12.57 -13.36
CA LEU A 164 -3.36 13.38 -14.42
C LEU A 164 -3.66 12.59 -15.70
N ALA A 165 -2.75 11.69 -16.08
CA ALA A 165 -2.91 10.83 -17.26
C ALA A 165 -4.09 9.85 -17.16
N TRP A 166 -4.61 9.60 -15.95
CA TRP A 166 -5.69 8.66 -15.67
C TRP A 166 -7.03 9.32 -15.39
N ARG A 167 -7.07 10.64 -15.26
CA ARG A 167 -8.31 11.38 -15.01
C ARG A 167 -9.21 11.37 -16.24
N GLY A 168 -10.48 11.03 -16.04
CA GLY A 168 -11.48 11.06 -17.10
C GLY A 168 -11.39 9.93 -18.12
N LEU A 169 -10.56 8.91 -17.89
CA LEU A 169 -10.57 7.70 -18.69
C LEU A 169 -11.80 6.85 -18.33
N PRO A 170 -12.70 6.53 -19.31
CA PRO A 170 -13.98 5.92 -19.01
C PRO A 170 -13.90 4.57 -18.30
N ASP A 171 -12.87 3.78 -18.61
CA ASP A 171 -12.82 2.38 -18.21
C ASP A 171 -12.00 2.12 -16.94
N ALA A 172 -11.18 3.09 -16.54
CA ALA A 172 -10.33 2.87 -15.39
C ALA A 172 -11.13 2.90 -14.08
N PHE A 173 -12.15 3.80 -13.96
CA PHE A 173 -12.68 4.16 -12.65
C PHE A 173 -14.15 4.59 -12.65
N SER A 174 -14.79 4.76 -13.78
CA SER A 174 -16.23 5.01 -13.84
C SER A 174 -16.98 3.70 -14.01
N LYS A 175 -18.15 3.59 -13.38
CA LYS A 175 -19.14 2.64 -13.85
C LYS A 175 -19.37 2.96 -15.32
N GLN A 176 -19.10 2.01 -16.20
CA GLN A 176 -19.72 2.08 -17.51
C GLN A 176 -21.23 2.13 -17.24
N GLY A 177 -21.85 3.18 -17.73
CA GLY A 177 -23.29 3.29 -17.64
C GLY A 177 -23.92 2.01 -18.14
N SER A 178 -24.80 1.48 -17.36
CA SER A 178 -25.75 0.44 -17.71
C SER A 178 -26.56 0.88 -18.92
#